data_865f95f19b718c78c150de77b3dade5d
#
_entry.id   865f95f19b718c78c150de77b3dade5d
#
_cell.length_a   1.000
_cell.length_b   1.000
_cell.length_c   1.000
_cell.angle_alpha   90.00
_cell.angle_beta   90.00
_cell.angle_gamma   90.00
#
_symmetry.space_group_name_H-M   'P 1'
#
loop_
_entity.id
_entity.type
_entity.pdbx_description
1 polymer ?
#
loop_
_entity_poly.entity_id
_entity_poly.type
_entity_poly.pdbx_seq_one_letter_code
_entity_poly.pdbx_strand_id
1 'polypeptide(L)'
;MSLKKSLEDYVVTIQSCLQKQDFSNALNAINDALIDYPSNPKLYINGGNIYKINGDLNNAEIYFKRALEIHKSKEVLNNLSVIELEKFNYQKSIDYAMSAIDIDPGYTDAYYNLALSMERIGDYSQAIKYANKAYNLSKRTEYLILLYRVLQNVCDWEKIDEISDALDEDIGNGTEHPFLNISRIDDESINFTVAKSWAENNIYNSLVIKNANQNKEKGKIKLAYICGELRNHPTYHLIKDLFKNHNKDDFEIYIFSYNHDDDIKNEVQKDVHKFISLDNISDNNAIDLISGFNIDILIDLSIIITNNRQKIISSRPAKKVISYLGYPGTSGHSFYDYIITDEIVTPYDQQKYYTEKFLYLPRTYQVNSSKKFIKKDNVLKNDHNLPSHSIVLSCFNQSFKIDEPIFKSWVNILKTIPSTYLWILEDNELAKFNLTKYANSKGIESGRVIFAPRIDRNNHLKRLAFVDIALDTRIYNGHTTTTDALQTGVPVVTIRG
;
A
#
# COMPACT_ATOMS: atom_id res chain seq x y z
N MET A 1 -25.72 49.09 6.49
CA MET A 1 -25.66 48.09 5.44
C MET A 1 -24.18 47.98 5.02
N SER A 2 -23.47 46.91 5.40
CA SER A 2 -22.14 46.67 4.88
C SER A 2 -22.28 46.44 3.36
N LEU A 3 -21.45 47.12 2.57
CA LEU A 3 -21.38 46.89 1.12
C LEU A 3 -21.09 45.41 0.90
N LYS A 4 -21.96 44.74 0.14
CA LYS A 4 -21.77 43.36 -0.26
C LYS A 4 -20.49 43.27 -1.08
N LYS A 5 -19.52 42.44 -0.66
CA LYS A 5 -18.28 42.24 -1.41
C LYS A 5 -18.61 41.63 -2.79
N SER A 6 -17.85 42.01 -3.79
CA SER A 6 -17.99 41.40 -5.12
C SER A 6 -17.52 39.93 -5.08
N LEU A 7 -18.04 39.09 -5.95
CA LEU A 7 -17.57 37.71 -6.08
C LEU A 7 -16.06 37.66 -6.43
N GLU A 8 -15.60 38.63 -7.21
CA GLU A 8 -14.19 38.75 -7.61
C GLU A 8 -13.29 38.99 -6.40
N ASP A 9 -13.68 39.87 -5.45
CA ASP A 9 -12.92 40.12 -4.23
C ASP A 9 -12.77 38.84 -3.37
N TYR A 10 -13.84 38.05 -3.26
CA TYR A 10 -13.77 36.77 -2.58
C TYR A 10 -12.87 35.78 -3.30
N VAL A 11 -12.96 35.67 -4.62
CA VAL A 11 -12.10 34.78 -5.43
C VAL A 11 -10.63 35.13 -5.26
N VAL A 12 -10.27 36.41 -5.32
CA VAL A 12 -8.89 36.90 -5.10
C VAL A 12 -8.39 36.51 -3.70
N THR A 13 -9.25 36.71 -2.68
CA THR A 13 -8.90 36.34 -1.29
C THR A 13 -8.66 34.84 -1.18
N ILE A 14 -9.57 34.01 -1.71
CA ILE A 14 -9.46 32.56 -1.67
C ILE A 14 -8.19 32.10 -2.40
N GLN A 15 -7.91 32.60 -3.59
CA GLN A 15 -6.71 32.27 -4.34
C GLN A 15 -5.43 32.63 -3.60
N SER A 16 -5.39 33.83 -2.98
CA SER A 16 -4.25 34.27 -2.15
C SER A 16 -4.01 33.33 -0.98
N CYS A 17 -5.08 32.88 -0.29
CA CYS A 17 -4.97 31.92 0.81
C CYS A 17 -4.50 30.54 0.30
N LEU A 18 -5.01 30.07 -0.83
CA LEU A 18 -4.60 28.80 -1.43
C LEU A 18 -3.12 28.79 -1.83
N GLN A 19 -2.62 29.87 -2.44
CA GLN A 19 -1.20 30.03 -2.78
C GLN A 19 -0.27 29.97 -1.55
N LYS A 20 -0.78 30.44 -0.40
CA LYS A 20 -0.06 30.40 0.89
C LYS A 20 -0.31 29.11 1.67
N GLN A 21 -1.08 28.18 1.12
CA GLN A 21 -1.56 26.96 1.78
C GLN A 21 -2.31 27.24 3.11
N ASP A 22 -2.90 28.43 3.23
CA ASP A 22 -3.70 28.82 4.37
C ASP A 22 -5.16 28.37 4.17
N PHE A 23 -5.37 27.06 4.33
CA PHE A 23 -6.67 26.43 4.06
C PHE A 23 -7.75 26.89 5.03
N SER A 24 -7.40 27.26 6.26
CA SER A 24 -8.35 27.75 7.26
C SER A 24 -8.96 29.09 6.83
N ASN A 25 -8.13 30.04 6.45
CA ASN A 25 -8.60 31.35 5.98
C ASN A 25 -9.27 31.25 4.60
N ALA A 26 -8.82 30.31 3.74
CA ALA A 26 -9.52 30.05 2.48
C ALA A 26 -10.95 29.52 2.71
N LEU A 27 -11.17 28.59 3.64
CA LEU A 27 -12.51 28.11 4.01
C LEU A 27 -13.37 29.21 4.63
N ASN A 28 -12.82 30.05 5.49
CA ASN A 28 -13.55 31.19 6.05
C ASN A 28 -14.02 32.13 4.94
N ALA A 29 -13.14 32.47 4.01
CA ALA A 29 -13.49 33.33 2.86
C ALA A 29 -14.54 32.67 1.93
N ILE A 30 -14.50 31.35 1.74
CA ILE A 30 -15.53 30.61 1.02
C ILE A 30 -16.87 30.68 1.75
N ASN A 31 -16.88 30.45 3.07
CA ASN A 31 -18.09 30.48 3.86
C ASN A 31 -18.74 31.87 3.85
N ASP A 32 -17.93 32.92 3.98
CA ASP A 32 -18.41 34.31 3.84
C ASP A 32 -18.99 34.57 2.45
N ALA A 33 -18.30 34.11 1.39
CA ALA A 33 -18.77 34.23 0.02
C ALA A 33 -20.10 33.47 -0.21
N LEU A 34 -20.30 32.33 0.44
CA LEU A 34 -21.54 31.53 0.34
C LEU A 34 -22.74 32.20 1.01
N ILE A 35 -22.51 33.10 1.98
CA ILE A 35 -23.60 33.93 2.55
C ILE A 35 -24.14 34.86 1.46
N ASP A 36 -23.24 35.47 0.69
CA ASP A 36 -23.59 36.43 -0.38
C ASP A 36 -24.02 35.74 -1.68
N TYR A 37 -23.46 34.58 -1.99
CA TYR A 37 -23.61 33.84 -3.25
C TYR A 37 -23.93 32.35 -3.02
N PRO A 38 -25.07 32.01 -2.37
CA PRO A 38 -25.39 30.64 -1.93
C PRO A 38 -25.62 29.66 -3.08
N SER A 39 -25.88 30.15 -4.30
CA SER A 39 -26.12 29.32 -5.47
C SER A 39 -24.92 29.28 -6.44
N ASN A 40 -23.70 29.60 -5.97
CA ASN A 40 -22.50 29.53 -6.79
C ASN A 40 -21.82 28.17 -6.64
N PRO A 41 -21.88 27.26 -7.65
CA PRO A 41 -21.32 25.92 -7.52
C PRO A 41 -19.79 25.92 -7.39
N LYS A 42 -19.09 26.92 -7.94
CA LYS A 42 -17.62 27.01 -7.87
C LYS A 42 -17.11 27.20 -6.45
N LEU A 43 -17.85 27.93 -5.60
CA LEU A 43 -17.49 28.10 -4.19
C LEU A 43 -17.56 26.77 -3.45
N TYR A 44 -18.62 25.99 -3.69
CA TYR A 44 -18.75 24.64 -3.10
C TYR A 44 -17.67 23.69 -3.62
N ILE A 45 -17.33 23.72 -4.91
CA ILE A 45 -16.25 22.92 -5.49
C ILE A 45 -14.91 23.25 -4.83
N ASN A 46 -14.59 24.53 -4.67
CA ASN A 46 -13.36 24.97 -4.01
C ASN A 46 -13.31 24.53 -2.54
N GLY A 47 -14.41 24.71 -1.81
CA GLY A 47 -14.52 24.25 -0.41
C GLY A 47 -14.35 22.74 -0.30
N GLY A 48 -15.02 21.97 -1.17
CA GLY A 48 -14.89 20.52 -1.25
C GLY A 48 -13.46 20.06 -1.52
N ASN A 49 -12.74 20.74 -2.43
CA ASN A 49 -11.34 20.45 -2.71
C ASN A 49 -10.44 20.72 -1.50
N ILE A 50 -10.67 21.82 -0.77
CA ILE A 50 -9.89 22.13 0.45
C ILE A 50 -10.13 21.08 1.53
N TYR A 51 -11.38 20.71 1.77
CA TYR A 51 -11.69 19.64 2.74
C TYR A 51 -11.05 18.32 2.34
N LYS A 52 -11.07 17.96 1.05
CA LYS A 52 -10.39 16.76 0.53
C LYS A 52 -8.88 16.80 0.79
N ILE A 53 -8.21 17.90 0.49
CA ILE A 53 -6.76 18.08 0.75
C ILE A 53 -6.43 17.96 2.24
N ASN A 54 -7.34 18.42 3.11
CA ASN A 54 -7.20 18.29 4.56
C ASN A 54 -7.57 16.91 5.12
N GLY A 55 -8.01 15.97 4.27
CA GLY A 55 -8.45 14.63 4.67
C GLY A 55 -9.85 14.58 5.28
N ASP A 56 -10.59 15.68 5.29
CA ASP A 56 -11.99 15.73 5.76
C ASP A 56 -12.96 15.34 4.65
N LEU A 57 -13.00 14.03 4.38
CA LEU A 57 -13.82 13.48 3.30
C LEU A 57 -15.32 13.69 3.51
N ASN A 58 -15.76 13.83 4.76
CA ASN A 58 -17.19 14.01 5.05
C ASN A 58 -17.64 15.41 4.65
N ASN A 59 -16.92 16.44 5.05
CA ASN A 59 -17.22 17.80 4.62
C ASN A 59 -16.99 18.00 3.12
N ALA A 60 -15.96 17.38 2.55
CA ALA A 60 -15.73 17.39 1.11
C ALA A 60 -16.95 16.83 0.35
N GLU A 61 -17.52 15.70 0.78
CA GLU A 61 -18.71 15.10 0.18
C GLU A 61 -19.92 16.04 0.28
N ILE A 62 -20.15 16.67 1.44
CA ILE A 62 -21.26 17.62 1.63
C ILE A 62 -21.14 18.77 0.63
N TYR A 63 -19.97 19.35 0.49
CA TYR A 63 -19.75 20.48 -0.41
C TYR A 63 -19.91 20.08 -1.89
N PHE A 64 -19.37 18.94 -2.31
CA PHE A 64 -19.56 18.47 -3.69
C PHE A 64 -21.01 18.10 -3.99
N LYS A 65 -21.77 17.54 -3.05
CA LYS A 65 -23.21 17.28 -3.22
C LYS A 65 -23.99 18.58 -3.39
N ARG A 66 -23.67 19.62 -2.61
CA ARG A 66 -24.26 20.93 -2.79
C ARG A 66 -23.95 21.56 -4.16
N ALA A 67 -22.71 21.42 -4.63
CA ALA A 67 -22.34 21.83 -5.97
C ALA A 67 -23.14 21.08 -7.04
N LEU A 68 -23.35 19.76 -6.86
CA LEU A 68 -24.10 18.91 -7.79
C LEU A 68 -25.59 19.27 -7.85
N GLU A 69 -26.20 19.60 -6.71
CA GLU A 69 -27.60 20.06 -6.62
C GLU A 69 -27.81 21.37 -7.43
N ILE A 70 -26.81 22.27 -7.45
CA ILE A 70 -26.87 23.54 -8.16
C ILE A 70 -26.59 23.35 -9.66
N HIS A 71 -25.56 22.58 -9.97
CA HIS A 71 -25.13 22.32 -11.35
C HIS A 71 -24.52 20.92 -11.49
N LYS A 72 -25.18 20.09 -12.30
CA LYS A 72 -24.69 18.75 -12.61
C LYS A 72 -23.52 18.85 -13.59
N SER A 73 -22.29 18.57 -13.11
CA SER A 73 -21.08 18.57 -13.94
C SER A 73 -20.29 17.29 -13.78
N LYS A 74 -19.56 16.90 -14.82
CA LYS A 74 -18.67 15.73 -14.83
C LYS A 74 -17.57 15.83 -13.79
N GLU A 75 -17.04 17.04 -13.56
CA GLU A 75 -15.95 17.29 -12.59
C GLU A 75 -16.42 17.05 -11.15
N VAL A 76 -17.63 17.50 -10.81
CA VAL A 76 -18.21 17.29 -9.48
C VAL A 76 -18.50 15.81 -9.25
N LEU A 77 -19.08 15.12 -10.24
CA LEU A 77 -19.32 13.68 -10.17
C LEU A 77 -18.01 12.89 -10.03
N ASN A 78 -16.98 13.27 -10.76
CA ASN A 78 -15.67 12.66 -10.66
C ASN A 78 -15.05 12.87 -9.25
N ASN A 79 -15.17 14.08 -8.69
CA ASN A 79 -14.70 14.33 -7.31
C ASN A 79 -15.47 13.51 -6.28
N LEU A 80 -16.77 13.34 -6.45
CA LEU A 80 -17.58 12.45 -5.60
C LEU A 80 -17.16 10.99 -5.76
N SER A 81 -16.85 10.54 -6.97
CA SER A 81 -16.29 9.20 -7.21
C SER A 81 -14.99 8.98 -6.43
N VAL A 82 -14.07 9.95 -6.45
CA VAL A 82 -12.82 9.89 -5.68
C VAL A 82 -13.09 9.83 -4.18
N ILE A 83 -13.99 10.67 -3.65
CA ILE A 83 -14.35 10.67 -2.22
C ILE A 83 -14.92 9.31 -1.79
N GLU A 84 -15.83 8.73 -2.59
CA GLU A 84 -16.42 7.44 -2.27
C GLU A 84 -15.41 6.29 -2.37
N LEU A 85 -14.44 6.39 -3.30
CA LEU A 85 -13.32 5.44 -3.42
C LEU A 85 -12.44 5.49 -2.15
N GLU A 86 -12.08 6.68 -1.67
CA GLU A 86 -11.29 6.87 -0.46
C GLU A 86 -12.03 6.43 0.82
N LYS A 87 -13.37 6.51 0.81
CA LYS A 87 -14.25 6.01 1.87
C LYS A 87 -14.54 4.49 1.77
N PHE A 88 -13.92 3.79 0.81
CA PHE A 88 -14.15 2.37 0.52
C PHE A 88 -15.58 2.02 0.06
N ASN A 89 -16.35 3.01 -0.37
CA ASN A 89 -17.70 2.84 -0.92
C ASN A 89 -17.65 2.60 -2.44
N TYR A 90 -17.03 1.53 -2.86
CA TYR A 90 -16.67 1.28 -4.25
C TYR A 90 -17.87 1.33 -5.21
N GLN A 91 -19.04 0.79 -4.82
CA GLN A 91 -20.22 0.84 -5.69
C GLN A 91 -20.69 2.27 -5.97
N LYS A 92 -20.70 3.13 -4.97
CA LYS A 92 -21.07 4.55 -5.18
C LYS A 92 -20.03 5.28 -6.02
N SER A 93 -18.74 4.96 -5.84
CA SER A 93 -17.68 5.49 -6.69
C SER A 93 -17.90 5.12 -8.16
N ILE A 94 -18.26 3.87 -8.45
CA ILE A 94 -18.63 3.39 -9.79
C ILE A 94 -19.81 4.17 -10.34
N ASP A 95 -20.89 4.34 -9.58
CA ASP A 95 -22.11 5.03 -10.00
C ASP A 95 -21.83 6.49 -10.38
N TYR A 96 -21.02 7.20 -9.57
CA TYR A 96 -20.61 8.56 -9.86
C TYR A 96 -19.69 8.67 -11.08
N ALA A 97 -18.69 7.76 -11.20
CA ALA A 97 -17.81 7.75 -12.36
C ALA A 97 -18.58 7.48 -13.67
N MET A 98 -19.51 6.52 -13.67
CA MET A 98 -20.37 6.25 -14.81
C MET A 98 -21.24 7.47 -15.16
N SER A 99 -21.82 8.13 -14.17
CA SER A 99 -22.61 9.35 -14.37
C SER A 99 -21.77 10.51 -14.97
N ALA A 100 -20.47 10.59 -14.65
CA ALA A 100 -19.56 11.54 -15.26
C ALA A 100 -19.27 11.20 -16.73
N ILE A 101 -19.11 9.92 -17.05
CA ILE A 101 -18.93 9.40 -18.42
C ILE A 101 -20.17 9.62 -19.27
N ASP A 102 -21.37 9.49 -18.69
CA ASP A 102 -22.64 9.76 -19.39
C ASP A 102 -22.74 11.23 -19.84
N ILE A 103 -22.18 12.17 -19.06
CA ILE A 103 -22.15 13.59 -19.43
C ILE A 103 -21.08 13.84 -20.50
N ASP A 104 -19.91 13.24 -20.35
CA ASP A 104 -18.80 13.37 -21.30
C ASP A 104 -18.10 12.03 -21.51
N PRO A 105 -18.40 11.30 -22.59
CA PRO A 105 -17.76 10.05 -22.94
C PRO A 105 -16.25 10.13 -23.21
N GLY A 106 -15.69 11.33 -23.32
CA GLY A 106 -14.26 11.60 -23.44
C GLY A 106 -13.55 11.90 -22.12
N TYR A 107 -14.26 11.90 -20.99
CA TYR A 107 -13.69 12.32 -19.71
C TYR A 107 -12.81 11.23 -19.07
N THR A 108 -11.52 11.32 -19.31
CA THR A 108 -10.53 10.26 -19.01
C THR A 108 -10.39 9.95 -17.53
N ASP A 109 -10.44 10.99 -16.65
CA ASP A 109 -10.30 10.78 -15.20
C ASP A 109 -11.43 9.93 -14.61
N ALA A 110 -12.65 9.99 -15.18
CA ALA A 110 -13.74 9.13 -14.75
C ALA A 110 -13.51 7.66 -15.12
N TYR A 111 -12.95 7.37 -16.28
CA TYR A 111 -12.55 5.99 -16.64
C TYR A 111 -11.45 5.47 -15.72
N TYR A 112 -10.50 6.31 -15.33
CA TYR A 112 -9.45 5.96 -14.38
C TYR A 112 -10.02 5.59 -13.00
N ASN A 113 -10.90 6.44 -12.45
CA ASN A 113 -11.55 6.18 -11.16
C ASN A 113 -12.47 4.95 -11.21
N LEU A 114 -13.14 4.74 -12.33
CA LEU A 114 -13.95 3.55 -12.58
C LEU A 114 -13.07 2.29 -12.59
N ALA A 115 -11.92 2.33 -13.25
CA ALA A 115 -10.97 1.22 -13.28
C ALA A 115 -10.39 0.92 -11.89
N LEU A 116 -10.05 1.94 -11.09
CA LEU A 116 -9.62 1.79 -9.70
C LEU A 116 -10.71 1.11 -8.85
N SER A 117 -11.97 1.56 -8.98
CA SER A 117 -13.08 1.00 -8.22
C SER A 117 -13.36 -0.44 -8.60
N MET A 118 -13.27 -0.79 -9.91
CA MET A 118 -13.41 -2.16 -10.41
C MET A 118 -12.28 -3.07 -9.89
N GLU A 119 -11.04 -2.59 -9.87
CA GLU A 119 -9.92 -3.32 -9.25
C GLU A 119 -10.19 -3.62 -7.77
N ARG A 120 -10.71 -2.64 -7.01
CA ARG A 120 -10.99 -2.79 -5.58
C ARG A 120 -12.08 -3.80 -5.26
N ILE A 121 -13.08 -3.96 -6.14
CA ILE A 121 -14.11 -5.00 -5.99
C ILE A 121 -13.70 -6.34 -6.60
N GLY A 122 -12.50 -6.43 -7.21
CA GLY A 122 -11.98 -7.66 -7.82
C GLY A 122 -12.49 -7.93 -9.25
N ASP A 123 -13.22 -7.01 -9.88
CA ASP A 123 -13.59 -7.13 -11.30
C ASP A 123 -12.44 -6.66 -12.18
N TYR A 124 -11.41 -7.49 -12.25
CA TYR A 124 -10.22 -7.21 -13.05
C TYR A 124 -10.51 -7.10 -14.55
N SER A 125 -11.54 -7.77 -15.06
CA SER A 125 -11.94 -7.70 -16.47
C SER A 125 -12.37 -6.29 -16.84
N GLN A 126 -13.26 -5.69 -16.05
CA GLN A 126 -13.70 -4.31 -16.24
C GLN A 126 -12.58 -3.31 -15.90
N ALA A 127 -11.78 -3.59 -14.86
CA ALA A 127 -10.64 -2.74 -14.52
C ALA A 127 -9.66 -2.60 -15.69
N ILE A 128 -9.27 -3.69 -16.37
CA ILE A 128 -8.43 -3.67 -17.57
C ILE A 128 -9.08 -2.86 -18.69
N LYS A 129 -10.37 -3.11 -18.97
CA LYS A 129 -11.12 -2.42 -20.02
C LYS A 129 -11.11 -0.91 -19.80
N TYR A 130 -11.42 -0.44 -18.59
CA TYR A 130 -11.52 1.00 -18.32
C TYR A 130 -10.16 1.66 -18.16
N ALA A 131 -9.15 1.00 -17.58
CA ALA A 131 -7.78 1.49 -17.53
C ALA A 131 -7.19 1.67 -18.94
N ASN A 132 -7.39 0.68 -19.81
CA ASN A 132 -6.98 0.76 -21.21
C ASN A 132 -7.73 1.88 -21.97
N LYS A 133 -9.03 2.08 -21.69
CA LYS A 133 -9.80 3.19 -22.27
C LYS A 133 -9.26 4.54 -21.84
N ALA A 134 -8.96 4.74 -20.55
CA ALA A 134 -8.36 5.97 -20.02
C ALA A 134 -7.01 6.26 -20.70
N TYR A 135 -6.12 5.25 -20.75
CA TYR A 135 -4.80 5.38 -21.36
C TYR A 135 -4.88 5.68 -22.86
N ASN A 136 -5.78 5.02 -23.59
CA ASN A 136 -5.92 5.27 -25.04
C ASN A 136 -6.47 6.65 -25.38
N LEU A 137 -7.30 7.23 -24.51
CA LEU A 137 -7.83 8.57 -24.70
C LEU A 137 -6.81 9.68 -24.41
N SER A 138 -5.89 9.49 -23.46
CA SER A 138 -5.03 10.59 -22.99
C SER A 138 -3.53 10.27 -22.96
N LYS A 139 -3.11 9.00 -23.01
CA LYS A 139 -1.69 8.58 -22.93
C LYS A 139 -0.93 9.10 -21.68
N ARG A 140 -1.65 9.41 -20.59
CA ARG A 140 -1.02 9.82 -19.33
C ARG A 140 -0.40 8.61 -18.63
N THR A 141 0.77 8.82 -18.05
CA THR A 141 1.53 7.77 -17.36
C THR A 141 0.77 7.17 -16.17
N GLU A 142 -0.02 7.97 -15.45
CA GLU A 142 -0.81 7.44 -14.33
C GLU A 142 -1.83 6.38 -14.76
N TYR A 143 -2.38 6.51 -15.97
CA TYR A 143 -3.31 5.53 -16.53
C TYR A 143 -2.58 4.25 -16.99
N LEU A 144 -1.36 4.43 -17.53
CA LEU A 144 -0.50 3.31 -17.90
C LEU A 144 -0.07 2.51 -16.68
N ILE A 145 0.33 3.19 -15.60
CA ILE A 145 0.67 2.58 -14.30
C ILE A 145 -0.48 1.72 -13.77
N LEU A 146 -1.71 2.25 -13.80
CA LEU A 146 -2.88 1.47 -13.39
C LEU A 146 -3.10 0.25 -14.28
N LEU A 147 -3.03 0.42 -15.60
CA LEU A 147 -3.18 -0.67 -16.55
C LEU A 147 -2.13 -1.76 -16.31
N TYR A 148 -0.85 -1.37 -16.19
CA TYR A 148 0.24 -2.31 -15.89
C TYR A 148 -0.02 -3.10 -14.60
N ARG A 149 -0.36 -2.39 -13.52
CA ARG A 149 -0.65 -3.03 -12.22
C ARG A 149 -1.80 -4.03 -12.29
N VAL A 150 -2.87 -3.69 -12.97
CA VAL A 150 -4.02 -4.59 -13.14
C VAL A 150 -3.66 -5.80 -13.98
N LEU A 151 -2.89 -5.63 -15.06
CA LEU A 151 -2.39 -6.74 -15.88
C LEU A 151 -1.43 -7.65 -15.11
N GLN A 152 -0.57 -7.08 -14.27
CA GLN A 152 0.32 -7.82 -13.38
C GLN A 152 -0.46 -8.68 -12.39
N ASN A 153 -1.53 -8.14 -11.79
CA ASN A 153 -2.41 -8.88 -10.87
C ASN A 153 -3.09 -10.09 -11.53
N VAL A 154 -3.31 -10.06 -12.83
CA VAL A 154 -3.93 -11.17 -13.56
C VAL A 154 -2.96 -12.05 -14.34
N CYS A 155 -1.66 -11.81 -14.23
CA CYS A 155 -0.60 -12.51 -14.98
C CYS A 155 -0.83 -12.50 -16.51
N ASP A 156 -1.26 -11.37 -17.07
CA ASP A 156 -1.42 -11.19 -18.54
C ASP A 156 -0.11 -10.63 -19.12
N TRP A 157 0.91 -11.48 -19.14
CA TRP A 157 2.27 -11.09 -19.51
C TRP A 157 2.40 -10.63 -20.96
N GLU A 158 1.59 -11.16 -21.87
CA GLU A 158 1.58 -10.74 -23.28
C GLU A 158 1.24 -9.24 -23.40
N LYS A 159 0.18 -8.80 -22.69
CA LYS A 159 -0.18 -7.37 -22.67
C LYS A 159 0.77 -6.51 -21.83
N ILE A 160 1.40 -7.07 -20.81
CA ILE A 160 2.46 -6.37 -20.07
C ILE A 160 3.62 -6.03 -21.00
N ASP A 161 4.07 -6.97 -21.81
CA ASP A 161 5.18 -6.78 -22.76
C ASP A 161 4.87 -5.67 -23.78
N GLU A 162 3.58 -5.54 -24.22
CA GLU A 162 3.15 -4.50 -25.15
C GLU A 162 3.27 -3.07 -24.59
N ILE A 163 3.24 -2.90 -23.25
CA ILE A 163 3.19 -1.59 -22.61
C ILE A 163 4.40 -1.27 -21.74
N SER A 164 5.29 -2.25 -21.49
CA SER A 164 6.44 -2.11 -20.60
C SER A 164 7.40 -1.01 -21.04
N ASP A 165 7.74 -0.96 -22.33
CA ASP A 165 8.66 0.05 -22.86
C ASP A 165 8.17 1.47 -22.61
N ALA A 166 6.86 1.72 -22.79
CA ALA A 166 6.26 3.03 -22.54
C ALA A 166 6.27 3.42 -21.05
N LEU A 167 6.24 2.44 -20.15
CA LEU A 167 6.37 2.70 -18.72
C LEU A 167 7.85 2.92 -18.33
N ASP A 168 8.77 2.23 -18.98
CA ASP A 168 10.21 2.37 -18.72
C ASP A 168 10.75 3.74 -19.19
N GLU A 169 10.16 4.34 -20.22
CA GLU A 169 10.46 5.72 -20.64
C GLU A 169 10.11 6.78 -19.58
N ASP A 170 9.21 6.46 -18.64
CA ASP A 170 8.81 7.36 -17.53
C ASP A 170 9.66 7.22 -16.26
N ILE A 171 10.62 6.30 -16.24
CA ILE A 171 11.53 6.10 -15.10
C ILE A 171 12.23 7.41 -14.75
N GLY A 172 12.09 7.81 -13.47
CA GLY A 172 12.68 9.06 -12.97
C GLY A 172 11.78 10.29 -13.05
N ASN A 173 10.61 10.22 -13.69
CA ASN A 173 9.64 11.32 -13.72
C ASN A 173 8.81 11.47 -12.42
N GLY A 174 8.92 10.50 -11.51
CA GLY A 174 8.30 10.55 -10.18
C GLY A 174 6.80 10.24 -10.18
N THR A 175 6.27 9.65 -11.24
CA THR A 175 4.86 9.26 -11.34
C THR A 175 4.65 7.83 -10.84
N GLU A 176 5.58 6.92 -11.16
CA GLU A 176 5.49 5.53 -10.74
C GLU A 176 5.72 5.38 -9.23
N HIS A 177 4.79 4.66 -8.57
CA HIS A 177 4.93 4.36 -7.15
C HIS A 177 6.03 3.31 -6.92
N PRO A 178 6.96 3.50 -5.96
CA PRO A 178 8.10 2.60 -5.73
C PRO A 178 7.70 1.14 -5.50
N PHE A 179 6.55 0.91 -4.87
CA PHE A 179 6.05 -0.46 -4.64
C PHE A 179 5.73 -1.21 -5.94
N LEU A 180 5.20 -0.53 -6.96
CA LEU A 180 5.00 -1.14 -8.27
C LEU A 180 6.35 -1.45 -8.91
N ASN A 181 7.27 -0.50 -8.88
CA ASN A 181 8.58 -0.64 -9.51
C ASN A 181 9.37 -1.83 -8.96
N ILE A 182 9.52 -1.98 -7.62
CA ILE A 182 10.23 -3.13 -7.03
C ILE A 182 9.55 -4.48 -7.29
N SER A 183 8.31 -4.50 -7.74
CA SER A 183 7.60 -5.74 -8.10
C SER A 183 7.77 -6.13 -9.56
N ARG A 184 8.34 -5.23 -10.40
CA ARG A 184 8.52 -5.44 -11.84
C ARG A 184 9.95 -5.34 -12.33
N ILE A 185 10.84 -4.62 -11.62
CA ILE A 185 12.22 -4.39 -12.01
C ILE A 185 13.19 -4.94 -10.95
N ASP A 186 14.11 -5.75 -11.41
CA ASP A 186 15.19 -6.35 -10.64
C ASP A 186 16.52 -5.58 -10.91
N ASP A 187 16.51 -4.28 -10.55
CA ASP A 187 17.67 -3.38 -10.66
C ASP A 187 17.59 -2.30 -9.57
N GLU A 188 18.51 -2.37 -8.61
CA GLU A 188 18.54 -1.46 -7.46
C GLU A 188 18.79 0.00 -7.84
N SER A 189 19.50 0.27 -8.92
CA SER A 189 19.74 1.64 -9.41
C SER A 189 18.45 2.26 -9.93
N ILE A 190 17.66 1.49 -10.66
CA ILE A 190 16.36 1.91 -11.16
C ILE A 190 15.37 2.07 -10.00
N ASN A 191 15.33 1.09 -9.09
CA ASN A 191 14.49 1.14 -7.88
C ASN A 191 14.77 2.39 -7.06
N PHE A 192 16.04 2.75 -6.87
CA PHE A 192 16.46 3.98 -6.20
C PHE A 192 16.01 5.24 -6.95
N THR A 193 16.18 5.27 -8.28
CA THR A 193 15.80 6.41 -9.13
C THR A 193 14.31 6.68 -9.03
N VAL A 194 13.48 5.62 -9.13
CA VAL A 194 12.02 5.72 -9.01
C VAL A 194 11.62 6.15 -7.60
N ALA A 195 12.19 5.56 -6.56
CA ALA A 195 11.86 5.92 -5.18
C ALA A 195 12.20 7.39 -4.89
N LYS A 196 13.37 7.85 -5.33
CA LYS A 196 13.80 9.23 -5.12
C LYS A 196 12.95 10.25 -5.87
N SER A 197 12.69 10.02 -7.16
CA SER A 197 11.86 10.94 -7.96
C SER A 197 10.41 10.95 -7.48
N TRP A 198 9.87 9.81 -7.08
CA TRP A 198 8.54 9.74 -6.47
C TRP A 198 8.49 10.50 -5.15
N ALA A 199 9.49 10.34 -4.29
CA ALA A 199 9.59 11.05 -3.03
C ALA A 199 9.67 12.57 -3.24
N GLU A 200 10.42 13.05 -4.22
CA GLU A 200 10.54 14.47 -4.56
C GLU A 200 9.19 15.06 -5.01
N ASN A 201 8.40 14.31 -5.79
CA ASN A 201 7.05 14.73 -6.23
C ASN A 201 6.01 14.66 -5.11
N ASN A 202 6.22 13.84 -4.09
CA ASN A 202 5.33 13.64 -2.95
C ASN A 202 5.94 14.19 -1.65
N ILE A 203 6.73 15.26 -1.73
CA ILE A 203 7.25 15.96 -0.55
C ILE A 203 6.08 16.58 0.20
N TYR A 204 5.89 16.12 1.41
CA TYR A 204 4.99 16.76 2.36
C TYR A 204 5.71 17.98 2.95
N ASN A 205 5.30 19.18 2.55
CA ASN A 205 5.77 20.45 3.13
C ASN A 205 5.26 20.55 4.58
N SER A 206 5.84 19.79 5.48
CA SER A 206 5.60 19.91 6.91
C SER A 206 6.66 20.84 7.49
N LEU A 207 6.24 21.74 8.34
CA LEU A 207 7.16 22.48 9.20
C LEU A 207 7.97 21.45 9.98
N VAL A 208 9.27 21.34 9.69
CA VAL A 208 10.17 20.48 10.46
C VAL A 208 10.14 20.99 11.88
N ILE A 209 9.47 20.27 12.77
CA ILE A 209 9.51 20.54 14.20
C ILE A 209 10.92 20.14 14.64
N LYS A 210 11.84 21.09 14.63
CA LYS A 210 13.14 20.90 15.27
C LYS A 210 12.85 20.63 16.73
N ASN A 211 12.96 19.37 17.16
CA ASN A 211 12.88 19.02 18.57
C ASN A 211 13.91 19.88 19.34
N ALA A 212 13.42 20.92 20.00
CA ALA A 212 14.25 21.93 20.66
C ALA A 212 15.02 21.38 21.86
N ASN A 213 14.69 20.21 22.39
CA ASN A 213 15.33 19.63 23.56
C ASN A 213 16.30 18.51 23.19
N GLN A 214 17.54 18.89 22.83
CA GLN A 214 18.67 17.95 22.72
C GLN A 214 19.22 17.47 24.09
N ASN A 215 18.68 17.96 25.21
CA ASN A 215 19.11 17.52 26.51
C ASN A 215 18.65 16.09 26.76
N LYS A 216 19.61 15.17 26.84
CA LYS A 216 19.40 13.80 27.27
C LYS A 216 18.93 13.83 28.72
N GLU A 217 17.63 13.73 28.98
CA GLU A 217 17.16 13.37 30.30
C GLU A 217 17.78 12.02 30.69
N LYS A 218 18.34 11.94 31.90
CA LYS A 218 18.81 10.66 32.44
C LYS A 218 17.59 9.76 32.63
N GLY A 219 17.39 8.82 31.72
CA GLY A 219 16.23 7.94 31.77
C GLY A 219 16.31 6.85 30.70
N LYS A 220 15.29 6.02 30.63
CA LYS A 220 15.14 5.00 29.59
C LYS A 220 14.94 5.66 28.21
N ILE A 221 15.37 4.94 27.18
CA ILE A 221 15.15 5.38 25.80
C ILE A 221 13.67 5.23 25.46
N LYS A 222 13.04 6.31 24.99
CA LYS A 222 11.66 6.29 24.51
C LYS A 222 11.63 5.81 23.06
N LEU A 223 11.28 4.54 22.88
CA LEU A 223 11.18 3.89 21.59
C LEU A 223 9.71 3.80 21.18
N ALA A 224 9.35 4.39 20.06
CA ALA A 224 7.98 4.38 19.56
C ALA A 224 7.87 3.63 18.24
N TYR A 225 6.73 2.99 18.03
CA TYR A 225 6.30 2.42 16.77
C TYR A 225 5.06 3.16 16.26
N ILE A 226 5.03 3.51 14.97
CA ILE A 226 3.84 4.01 14.30
C ILE A 226 3.38 2.99 13.26
N CYS A 227 2.09 2.64 13.26
CA CYS A 227 1.58 1.54 12.45
C CYS A 227 0.08 1.66 12.18
N GLY A 228 -0.33 1.39 10.94
CA GLY A 228 -1.74 1.26 10.51
C GLY A 228 -2.23 -0.19 10.43
N GLU A 229 -1.39 -1.19 10.73
CA GLU A 229 -1.65 -2.60 10.49
C GLU A 229 -1.77 -3.44 11.78
N LEU A 230 -2.07 -2.83 12.94
CA LEU A 230 -2.38 -3.57 14.17
C LEU A 230 -3.80 -4.16 14.14
N ARG A 231 -4.02 -5.00 13.15
CA ARG A 231 -5.25 -5.72 12.83
C ARG A 231 -4.91 -7.09 12.27
N ASN A 232 -5.88 -7.88 11.83
CA ASN A 232 -5.58 -9.16 11.18
C ASN A 232 -4.84 -8.94 9.85
N HIS A 233 -3.56 -8.64 9.94
CA HIS A 233 -2.67 -8.27 8.84
C HIS A 233 -1.32 -8.99 8.95
N PRO A 234 -0.65 -9.33 7.83
CA PRO A 234 0.67 -9.98 7.82
C PRO A 234 1.70 -9.30 8.73
N THR A 235 1.80 -7.97 8.70
CA THR A 235 2.72 -7.20 9.55
C THR A 235 2.49 -7.49 11.03
N TYR A 236 1.23 -7.46 11.51
CA TYR A 236 0.94 -7.80 12.90
C TYR A 236 1.36 -9.23 13.26
N HIS A 237 1.12 -10.19 12.39
CA HIS A 237 1.53 -11.57 12.62
C HIS A 237 3.03 -11.76 12.78
N LEU A 238 3.84 -10.90 12.16
CA LEU A 238 5.29 -10.89 12.34
C LEU A 238 5.69 -10.23 13.66
N ILE A 239 5.14 -9.05 13.99
CA ILE A 239 5.61 -8.19 15.09
C ILE A 239 4.94 -8.45 16.44
N LYS A 240 3.89 -9.25 16.53
CA LYS A 240 3.07 -9.38 17.74
C LYS A 240 3.85 -9.79 18.99
N ASP A 241 4.95 -10.54 18.84
CA ASP A 241 5.82 -10.94 19.94
C ASP A 241 7.00 -9.95 20.16
N LEU A 242 7.18 -8.96 19.26
CA LEU A 242 8.27 -8.00 19.34
C LEU A 242 8.17 -7.14 20.60
N PHE A 243 6.98 -6.61 20.87
CA PHE A 243 6.78 -5.62 21.93
C PHE A 243 7.09 -6.16 23.33
N LYS A 244 6.74 -7.41 23.62
CA LYS A 244 7.03 -8.05 24.91
C LYS A 244 8.50 -8.40 25.12
N ASN A 245 9.28 -8.52 24.02
CA ASN A 245 10.67 -8.96 24.07
C ASN A 245 11.67 -7.79 24.20
N HIS A 246 11.21 -6.54 24.21
CA HIS A 246 12.09 -5.41 24.49
C HIS A 246 12.59 -5.44 25.94
N ASN A 247 13.85 -5.04 26.11
CA ASN A 247 14.41 -4.84 27.45
C ASN A 247 13.75 -3.61 28.12
N LYS A 248 12.85 -3.88 29.04
CA LYS A 248 12.07 -2.84 29.75
C LYS A 248 12.90 -2.05 30.77
N ASP A 249 14.13 -2.46 31.06
CA ASP A 249 15.04 -1.69 31.92
C ASP A 249 15.69 -0.54 31.15
N ASP A 250 15.91 -0.71 29.83
CA ASP A 250 16.55 0.27 28.97
C ASP A 250 15.55 1.10 28.15
N PHE A 251 14.36 0.56 27.87
CA PHE A 251 13.40 1.14 26.95
C PHE A 251 12.01 1.34 27.56
N GLU A 252 11.40 2.46 27.23
CA GLU A 252 9.95 2.70 27.32
C GLU A 252 9.34 2.57 25.93
N ILE A 253 8.43 1.62 25.74
CA ILE A 253 7.84 1.31 24.44
C ILE A 253 6.52 2.04 24.28
N TYR A 254 6.40 2.85 23.23
CA TYR A 254 5.20 3.57 22.84
C TYR A 254 4.66 3.03 21.52
N ILE A 255 3.33 2.93 21.40
CA ILE A 255 2.65 2.59 20.15
C ILE A 255 1.74 3.74 19.76
N PHE A 256 1.93 4.28 18.56
CA PHE A 256 1.02 5.19 17.89
C PHE A 256 0.32 4.42 16.77
N SER A 257 -0.95 4.08 16.96
CA SER A 257 -1.68 3.23 16.02
C SER A 257 -2.91 3.92 15.46
N TYR A 258 -3.14 3.73 14.19
CA TYR A 258 -4.36 4.08 13.49
C TYR A 258 -4.88 2.83 12.76
N ASN A 259 -6.23 2.74 12.57
CA ASN A 259 -6.85 1.63 11.86
C ASN A 259 -6.53 0.25 12.50
N HIS A 260 -6.65 0.15 13.83
CA HIS A 260 -6.37 -1.06 14.60
C HIS A 260 -7.64 -1.78 15.04
N ASP A 261 -7.53 -3.09 15.27
CA ASP A 261 -8.58 -3.90 15.91
C ASP A 261 -8.50 -3.75 17.43
N ASP A 262 -9.65 -3.57 18.10
CA ASP A 262 -9.69 -3.39 19.56
C ASP A 262 -9.16 -4.59 20.33
N ASP A 263 -9.40 -5.81 19.87
CA ASP A 263 -8.86 -7.02 20.51
C ASP A 263 -7.34 -7.05 20.46
N ILE A 264 -6.74 -6.68 19.32
CA ILE A 264 -5.29 -6.60 19.14
C ILE A 264 -4.70 -5.46 19.97
N LYS A 265 -5.37 -4.32 20.03
CA LYS A 265 -4.99 -3.22 20.93
C LYS A 265 -4.95 -3.68 22.37
N ASN A 266 -5.99 -4.38 22.85
CA ASN A 266 -6.06 -4.90 24.21
C ASN A 266 -4.95 -5.94 24.52
N GLU A 267 -4.49 -6.69 23.51
CA GLU A 267 -3.34 -7.59 23.63
C GLU A 267 -2.04 -6.79 23.74
N VAL A 268 -1.77 -5.89 22.81
CA VAL A 268 -0.52 -5.12 22.72
C VAL A 268 -0.32 -4.18 23.91
N GLN A 269 -1.38 -3.58 24.45
CA GLN A 269 -1.31 -2.67 25.61
C GLN A 269 -0.67 -3.30 26.84
N LYS A 270 -0.74 -4.62 26.99
CA LYS A 270 -0.16 -5.34 28.16
C LYS A 270 1.37 -5.36 28.13
N ASP A 271 1.94 -5.23 26.94
CA ASP A 271 3.38 -5.41 26.71
C ASP A 271 4.15 -4.10 26.55
N VAL A 272 3.46 -2.96 26.41
CA VAL A 272 4.05 -1.66 26.12
C VAL A 272 3.86 -0.67 27.28
N HIS A 273 4.68 0.38 27.31
CA HIS A 273 4.55 1.46 28.28
C HIS A 273 3.26 2.27 28.03
N LYS A 274 2.98 2.59 26.76
CA LYS A 274 1.77 3.32 26.39
C LYS A 274 1.32 2.99 24.98
N PHE A 275 0.02 2.78 24.79
CA PHE A 275 -0.65 2.68 23.49
C PHE A 275 -1.51 3.92 23.26
N ILE A 276 -1.32 4.59 22.13
CA ILE A 276 -2.01 5.83 21.76
C ILE A 276 -2.73 5.59 20.41
N SER A 277 -4.07 5.69 20.41
CA SER A 277 -4.84 5.68 19.17
C SER A 277 -4.71 7.03 18.48
N LEU A 278 -4.42 6.98 17.18
CA LEU A 278 -4.46 8.11 16.27
C LEU A 278 -5.70 8.12 15.37
N ASP A 279 -6.67 7.23 15.62
CA ASP A 279 -7.93 7.21 14.89
C ASP A 279 -8.69 8.53 15.09
N ASN A 280 -9.25 9.05 14.01
CA ASN A 280 -9.99 10.33 13.99
C ASN A 280 -9.16 11.56 14.43
N ILE A 281 -7.84 11.45 14.52
CA ILE A 281 -6.92 12.55 14.80
C ILE A 281 -6.27 13.01 13.49
N SER A 282 -6.37 14.30 13.16
CA SER A 282 -5.70 14.88 11.99
C SER A 282 -4.18 14.73 12.09
N ASP A 283 -3.49 14.74 10.95
CA ASP A 283 -2.02 14.64 10.96
C ASP A 283 -1.36 15.73 11.78
N ASN A 284 -1.82 16.97 11.70
CA ASN A 284 -1.26 18.06 12.49
C ASN A 284 -1.41 17.82 13.99
N ASN A 285 -2.59 17.42 14.45
CA ASN A 285 -2.82 17.09 15.86
C ASN A 285 -2.01 15.86 16.30
N ALA A 286 -1.82 14.87 15.41
CA ALA A 286 -0.99 13.71 15.68
C ALA A 286 0.50 14.08 15.80
N ILE A 287 0.99 15.01 14.97
CA ILE A 287 2.35 15.56 15.05
C ILE A 287 2.58 16.22 16.42
N ASP A 288 1.67 17.11 16.84
CA ASP A 288 1.76 17.80 18.13
C ASP A 288 1.71 16.79 19.29
N LEU A 289 0.81 15.82 19.20
CA LEU A 289 0.67 14.78 20.21
C LEU A 289 1.95 13.94 20.35
N ILE A 290 2.52 13.44 19.24
CA ILE A 290 3.75 12.62 19.26
C ILE A 290 4.93 13.44 19.76
N SER A 291 5.06 14.70 19.29
CA SER A 291 6.12 15.62 19.73
C SER A 291 6.09 15.88 21.23
N GLY A 292 4.90 15.95 21.84
CA GLY A 292 4.71 16.13 23.28
C GLY A 292 5.25 14.98 24.14
N PHE A 293 5.43 13.77 23.58
CA PHE A 293 6.03 12.64 24.29
C PHE A 293 7.56 12.67 24.34
N ASN A 294 8.22 13.53 23.57
CA ASN A 294 9.69 13.61 23.47
C ASN A 294 10.31 12.25 23.11
N ILE A 295 9.83 11.63 22.05
CA ILE A 295 10.29 10.31 21.57
C ILE A 295 11.74 10.40 21.08
N ASP A 296 12.60 9.47 21.53
CA ASP A 296 13.98 9.39 21.07
C ASP A 296 14.08 8.71 19.68
N ILE A 297 13.38 7.60 19.50
CA ILE A 297 13.40 6.81 18.27
C ILE A 297 11.95 6.49 17.86
N LEU A 298 11.57 6.88 16.65
CA LEU A 298 10.30 6.52 16.03
C LEU A 298 10.55 5.53 14.89
N ILE A 299 9.97 4.35 14.99
CA ILE A 299 10.03 3.31 13.96
C ILE A 299 8.70 3.33 13.19
N ASP A 300 8.77 3.60 11.90
CA ASP A 300 7.62 3.54 11.00
C ASP A 300 7.53 2.13 10.38
N LEU A 301 6.43 1.44 10.68
CA LEU A 301 6.15 0.09 10.17
C LEU A 301 5.32 0.10 8.87
N SER A 302 4.82 1.24 8.43
CA SER A 302 3.99 1.37 7.21
C SER A 302 4.78 1.95 6.04
N ILE A 303 5.68 2.88 6.27
CA ILE A 303 6.53 3.55 5.28
C ILE A 303 5.67 4.14 4.15
N ILE A 304 5.81 3.65 2.91
CA ILE A 304 5.11 4.13 1.70
C ILE A 304 3.95 3.24 1.25
N ILE A 305 3.50 2.28 2.08
CA ILE A 305 2.35 1.45 1.73
C ILE A 305 1.04 2.23 1.78
N THR A 306 0.00 1.65 1.20
CA THR A 306 -1.35 2.27 1.15
C THR A 306 -1.84 2.65 2.55
N ASN A 307 -2.48 3.81 2.67
CA ASN A 307 -3.01 4.37 3.93
C ASN A 307 -1.93 4.72 4.97
N ASN A 308 -0.70 4.94 4.56
CA ASN A 308 0.32 5.49 5.45
C ASN A 308 0.00 6.96 5.84
N ARG A 309 0.68 7.45 6.88
CA ARG A 309 0.55 8.83 7.34
C ARG A 309 1.89 9.57 7.23
N GLN A 310 2.44 9.62 6.02
CA GLN A 310 3.75 10.18 5.70
C GLN A 310 3.92 11.63 6.16
N LYS A 311 2.86 12.42 6.20
CA LYS A 311 2.90 13.79 6.72
C LYS A 311 3.34 13.85 8.18
N ILE A 312 2.97 12.87 9.01
CA ILE A 312 3.46 12.76 10.39
C ILE A 312 4.96 12.50 10.39
N ILE A 313 5.40 11.53 9.59
CA ILE A 313 6.80 11.11 9.54
C ILE A 313 7.70 12.22 9.00
N SER A 314 7.27 12.91 7.94
CA SER A 314 8.03 14.01 7.31
C SER A 314 8.23 15.21 8.25
N SER A 315 7.35 15.41 9.25
CA SER A 315 7.53 16.45 10.27
C SER A 315 8.63 16.12 11.29
N ARG A 316 9.17 14.88 11.27
CA ARG A 316 10.20 14.38 12.18
C ARG A 316 9.87 14.62 13.67
N PRO A 317 8.76 14.04 14.17
CA PRO A 317 8.29 14.30 15.55
C PRO A 317 9.12 13.57 16.62
N ALA A 318 10.22 12.93 16.24
CA ALA A 318 11.18 12.24 17.10
C ALA A 318 12.63 12.62 16.75
N LYS A 319 13.58 12.34 17.64
CA LYS A 319 15.02 12.64 17.41
C LYS A 319 15.60 11.80 16.25
N LYS A 320 15.17 10.54 16.14
CA LYS A 320 15.51 9.61 15.06
C LYS A 320 14.25 8.98 14.49
N VAL A 321 14.24 8.84 13.16
CA VAL A 321 13.14 8.21 12.43
C VAL A 321 13.72 7.06 11.62
N ILE A 322 13.12 5.88 11.77
CA ILE A 322 13.62 4.63 11.19
C ILE A 322 12.51 3.96 10.41
N SER A 323 12.80 3.52 9.18
CA SER A 323 11.91 2.68 8.40
C SER A 323 12.12 1.20 8.72
N TYR A 324 11.03 0.42 8.85
CA TYR A 324 11.14 -0.99 9.16
C TYR A 324 9.95 -1.80 8.64
N LEU A 325 10.23 -2.91 8.01
CA LEU A 325 9.37 -4.05 7.74
C LEU A 325 8.28 -3.86 6.66
N GLY A 326 7.53 -2.76 6.66
CA GLY A 326 6.34 -2.61 5.80
C GLY A 326 6.64 -2.48 4.31
N TYR A 327 7.81 -1.99 3.95
CA TYR A 327 8.27 -1.84 2.57
C TYR A 327 9.74 -2.27 2.46
N PRO A 328 10.08 -3.17 1.51
CA PRO A 328 11.41 -3.79 1.43
C PRO A 328 12.40 -3.05 0.54
N GLY A 329 12.30 -1.75 0.40
CA GLY A 329 13.18 -0.91 -0.41
C GLY A 329 13.46 0.42 0.26
N THR A 330 14.26 1.27 -0.40
CA THR A 330 14.44 2.66 0.03
C THR A 330 13.14 3.44 -0.13
N SER A 331 12.82 4.27 0.85
CA SER A 331 11.68 5.19 0.74
C SER A 331 11.93 6.35 -0.24
N GLY A 332 13.20 6.62 -0.58
CA GLY A 332 13.62 7.77 -1.35
C GLY A 332 13.57 9.10 -0.56
N HIS A 333 13.00 9.11 0.64
CA HIS A 333 12.82 10.31 1.46
C HIS A 333 13.99 10.57 2.40
N SER A 334 14.40 11.82 2.51
CA SER A 334 15.50 12.27 3.40
C SER A 334 15.11 12.39 4.88
N PHE A 335 13.84 12.21 5.23
CA PHE A 335 13.40 12.33 6.62
C PHE A 335 13.54 11.02 7.43
N TYR A 336 13.86 9.88 6.81
CA TYR A 336 14.30 8.70 7.53
C TYR A 336 15.83 8.75 7.75
N ASP A 337 16.28 8.50 8.98
CA ASP A 337 17.71 8.41 9.32
C ASP A 337 18.29 7.04 8.97
N TYR A 338 17.51 5.97 9.21
CA TYR A 338 17.95 4.57 9.06
C TYR A 338 16.84 3.68 8.48
N ILE A 339 17.26 2.57 7.91
CA ILE A 339 16.42 1.40 7.63
C ILE A 339 16.95 0.19 8.41
N ILE A 340 16.06 -0.54 9.11
CA ILE A 340 16.43 -1.81 9.75
C ILE A 340 16.43 -2.90 8.69
N THR A 341 17.58 -3.56 8.52
CA THR A 341 17.81 -4.57 7.51
C THR A 341 18.82 -5.63 7.97
N ASP A 342 19.31 -6.49 7.10
CA ASP A 342 20.42 -7.42 7.31
C ASP A 342 21.37 -7.48 6.11
N GLU A 343 22.55 -8.06 6.29
CA GLU A 343 23.62 -8.09 5.28
C GLU A 343 23.29 -8.96 4.05
N ILE A 344 22.28 -9.84 4.15
CA ILE A 344 21.87 -10.70 3.04
C ILE A 344 20.88 -9.96 2.13
N VAL A 345 19.91 -9.29 2.74
CA VAL A 345 18.84 -8.57 2.00
C VAL A 345 19.38 -7.28 1.40
N THR A 346 20.20 -6.54 2.15
CA THR A 346 20.83 -5.30 1.67
C THR A 346 22.33 -5.35 1.95
N PRO A 347 23.14 -5.93 1.06
CA PRO A 347 24.60 -5.91 1.17
C PRO A 347 25.15 -4.48 1.26
N TYR A 348 26.27 -4.29 1.96
CA TYR A 348 26.83 -2.96 2.24
C TYR A 348 27.12 -2.12 0.99
N ASP A 349 27.52 -2.74 -0.09
CA ASP A 349 27.77 -2.08 -1.39
C ASP A 349 26.52 -1.51 -2.04
N GLN A 350 25.33 -1.90 -1.59
CA GLN A 350 24.05 -1.37 -2.00
C GLN A 350 23.66 -0.06 -1.28
N GLN A 351 24.42 0.38 -0.26
CA GLN A 351 24.14 1.62 0.47
C GLN A 351 23.98 2.84 -0.46
N LYS A 352 24.64 2.85 -1.60
CA LYS A 352 24.56 3.92 -2.60
C LYS A 352 23.17 4.07 -3.27
N TYR A 353 22.33 3.04 -3.15
CA TYR A 353 20.96 3.00 -3.68
C TYR A 353 19.90 3.24 -2.60
N TYR A 354 20.29 3.71 -1.42
CA TYR A 354 19.38 4.00 -0.33
C TYR A 354 19.60 5.41 0.22
N THR A 355 18.52 6.12 0.52
CA THR A 355 18.60 7.40 1.23
C THR A 355 18.84 7.21 2.73
N GLU A 356 18.35 6.10 3.27
CA GLU A 356 18.51 5.69 4.66
C GLU A 356 19.86 5.01 4.89
N LYS A 357 20.45 5.19 6.10
CA LYS A 357 21.61 4.40 6.50
C LYS A 357 21.18 3.02 6.96
N PHE A 358 21.96 1.99 6.64
CA PHE A 358 21.68 0.62 7.06
C PHE A 358 21.91 0.44 8.56
N LEU A 359 20.91 -0.16 9.24
CA LEU A 359 21.00 -0.64 10.60
C LEU A 359 20.82 -2.15 10.57
N TYR A 360 21.93 -2.89 10.59
CA TYR A 360 21.93 -4.34 10.45
C TYR A 360 21.51 -5.06 11.71
N LEU A 361 20.51 -5.95 11.61
CA LEU A 361 20.27 -6.99 12.58
C LEU A 361 21.18 -8.20 12.33
N PRO A 362 21.61 -8.92 13.37
CA PRO A 362 22.73 -9.87 13.25
C PRO A 362 22.44 -11.16 12.48
N ARG A 363 21.20 -11.48 12.16
CA ARG A 363 20.82 -12.73 11.46
C ARG A 363 19.83 -12.53 10.36
N THR A 364 18.71 -11.88 10.68
CA THR A 364 17.64 -11.55 9.75
C THR A 364 16.98 -10.28 10.22
N TYR A 365 16.64 -9.41 9.28
CA TYR A 365 15.91 -8.19 9.60
C TYR A 365 14.45 -8.48 9.97
N GLN A 366 13.87 -9.55 9.41
CA GLN A 366 12.47 -9.85 9.60
C GLN A 366 12.24 -10.49 10.97
N VAL A 367 11.53 -9.76 11.81
CA VAL A 367 11.04 -10.29 13.09
C VAL A 367 9.95 -11.32 12.84
N ASN A 368 9.95 -12.36 13.66
CA ASN A 368 8.95 -13.44 13.60
C ASN A 368 8.41 -13.75 14.98
N SER A 369 7.13 -14.11 15.05
CA SER A 369 6.55 -14.61 16.29
C SER A 369 6.96 -16.05 16.56
N SER A 370 7.33 -16.36 17.82
CA SER A 370 7.63 -17.72 18.27
C SER A 370 6.35 -18.54 18.39
N LYS A 371 5.93 -19.26 17.35
CA LYS A 371 4.84 -20.23 17.46
C LYS A 371 5.37 -21.66 17.48
N LYS A 372 4.72 -22.50 18.30
CA LYS A 372 4.96 -23.94 18.32
C LYS A 372 4.54 -24.55 16.97
N PHE A 373 5.28 -25.59 16.58
CA PHE A 373 4.97 -26.43 15.43
C PHE A 373 3.48 -26.81 15.39
N ILE A 374 2.83 -26.59 14.27
CA ILE A 374 1.42 -26.94 14.07
C ILE A 374 1.35 -28.44 13.77
N LYS A 375 0.73 -29.22 14.68
CA LYS A 375 0.48 -30.64 14.43
C LYS A 375 -0.43 -30.82 13.20
N LYS A 376 -0.12 -31.85 12.40
CA LYS A 376 -1.04 -32.32 11.35
C LYS A 376 -2.35 -32.75 11.98
N ASP A 377 -3.46 -32.15 11.54
CA ASP A 377 -4.80 -32.68 11.81
C ASP A 377 -5.08 -33.87 10.89
N ASN A 378 -6.20 -34.56 11.09
CA ASN A 378 -6.65 -35.71 10.24
C ASN A 378 -7.15 -35.28 8.84
N VAL A 379 -6.68 -34.16 8.30
CA VAL A 379 -6.99 -33.65 6.95
C VAL A 379 -6.13 -34.42 5.94
N LEU A 380 -6.70 -34.78 4.80
CA LEU A 380 -6.02 -35.55 3.75
C LEU A 380 -5.65 -34.65 2.55
N LYS A 381 -4.61 -35.04 1.80
CA LYS A 381 -4.26 -34.36 0.53
C LYS A 381 -5.47 -34.22 -0.41
N ASN A 382 -6.32 -35.25 -0.45
CA ASN A 382 -7.52 -35.28 -1.32
C ASN A 382 -8.54 -34.17 -0.97
N ASP A 383 -8.58 -33.72 0.29
CA ASP A 383 -9.47 -32.63 0.70
C ASP A 383 -9.08 -31.27 0.05
N HIS A 384 -7.87 -31.22 -0.50
CA HIS A 384 -7.33 -30.08 -1.25
C HIS A 384 -7.15 -30.37 -2.74
N ASN A 385 -7.79 -31.40 -3.29
CA ASN A 385 -7.63 -31.86 -4.67
C ASN A 385 -6.19 -32.26 -5.03
N LEU A 386 -5.36 -32.59 -4.03
CA LEU A 386 -3.99 -33.06 -4.21
C LEU A 386 -3.95 -34.58 -4.22
N PRO A 387 -3.39 -35.24 -5.27
CA PRO A 387 -3.27 -36.68 -5.28
C PRO A 387 -2.42 -37.21 -4.13
N SER A 388 -2.81 -38.39 -3.56
CA SER A 388 -2.18 -38.91 -2.32
C SER A 388 -0.67 -39.13 -2.43
N HIS A 389 -0.17 -39.53 -3.61
CA HIS A 389 1.25 -39.82 -3.86
C HIS A 389 1.97 -38.72 -4.64
N SER A 390 1.37 -37.52 -4.73
CA SER A 390 1.99 -36.38 -5.43
C SER A 390 3.15 -35.77 -4.67
N ILE A 391 4.14 -35.25 -5.40
CA ILE A 391 5.07 -34.25 -4.91
C ILE A 391 4.42 -32.89 -5.10
N VAL A 392 4.24 -32.15 -4.01
CA VAL A 392 3.53 -30.87 -4.02
C VAL A 392 4.53 -29.73 -3.92
N LEU A 393 4.66 -28.99 -5.01
CA LEU A 393 5.34 -27.70 -5.04
C LEU A 393 4.30 -26.61 -4.79
N SER A 394 4.60 -25.60 -3.97
CA SER A 394 3.61 -24.54 -3.72
C SER A 394 4.17 -23.13 -3.86
N CYS A 395 3.30 -22.22 -4.30
CA CYS A 395 3.53 -20.77 -4.20
C CYS A 395 2.25 -20.10 -3.72
N PHE A 396 2.26 -19.58 -2.50
CA PHE A 396 1.13 -18.85 -1.92
C PHE A 396 1.34 -17.34 -1.93
N ASN A 397 2.29 -16.85 -2.72
CA ASN A 397 2.42 -15.42 -3.00
C ASN A 397 1.26 -14.92 -3.85
N GLN A 398 0.98 -13.62 -3.76
CA GLN A 398 -0.01 -12.96 -4.61
C GLN A 398 0.41 -13.02 -6.07
N SER A 399 -0.56 -13.09 -6.97
CA SER A 399 -0.34 -13.28 -8.41
C SER A 399 0.54 -12.20 -9.04
N PHE A 400 0.46 -10.95 -8.59
CA PHE A 400 1.30 -9.87 -9.11
C PHE A 400 2.82 -10.11 -8.94
N LYS A 401 3.23 -11.01 -8.05
CA LYS A 401 4.64 -11.38 -7.85
C LYS A 401 5.13 -12.45 -8.81
N ILE A 402 4.22 -13.11 -9.53
CA ILE A 402 4.54 -14.21 -10.45
C ILE A 402 4.79 -13.64 -11.83
N ASP A 403 6.04 -13.52 -12.22
CA ASP A 403 6.42 -13.15 -13.57
C ASP A 403 6.52 -14.35 -14.51
N GLU A 404 6.53 -14.11 -15.83
CA GLU A 404 6.60 -15.20 -16.81
C GLU A 404 7.87 -16.06 -16.66
N PRO A 405 9.07 -15.52 -16.46
CA PRO A 405 10.29 -16.31 -16.31
C PRO A 405 10.22 -17.32 -15.16
N ILE A 406 9.71 -16.88 -13.98
CA ILE A 406 9.60 -17.79 -12.83
C ILE A 406 8.53 -18.85 -13.06
N PHE A 407 7.37 -18.47 -13.60
CA PHE A 407 6.31 -19.43 -13.89
C PHE A 407 6.72 -20.44 -14.96
N LYS A 408 7.42 -20.02 -16.01
CA LYS A 408 8.01 -20.89 -17.02
C LYS A 408 8.97 -21.91 -16.40
N SER A 409 9.76 -21.49 -15.41
CA SER A 409 10.67 -22.39 -14.68
C SER A 409 9.89 -23.46 -13.92
N TRP A 410 8.82 -23.09 -13.23
CA TRP A 410 7.94 -24.04 -12.54
C TRP A 410 7.26 -25.02 -13.51
N VAL A 411 6.77 -24.53 -14.64
CA VAL A 411 6.19 -25.37 -15.71
C VAL A 411 7.22 -26.39 -16.24
N ASN A 412 8.48 -25.99 -16.37
CA ASN A 412 9.55 -26.91 -16.81
C ASN A 412 9.82 -28.02 -15.77
N ILE A 413 9.73 -27.72 -14.47
CA ILE A 413 9.82 -28.73 -13.41
C ILE A 413 8.67 -29.74 -13.55
N LEU A 414 7.44 -29.24 -13.75
CA LEU A 414 6.28 -30.10 -13.95
C LEU A 414 6.44 -31.02 -15.17
N LYS A 415 7.04 -30.56 -16.26
CA LYS A 415 7.33 -31.38 -17.45
C LYS A 415 8.34 -32.49 -17.16
N THR A 416 9.38 -32.15 -16.42
CA THR A 416 10.49 -33.05 -16.15
C THR A 416 10.12 -34.15 -15.15
N ILE A 417 9.24 -33.84 -14.19
CA ILE A 417 8.87 -34.76 -13.11
C ILE A 417 7.35 -34.96 -13.13
N PRO A 418 6.85 -36.04 -13.76
CA PRO A 418 5.41 -36.26 -13.93
C PRO A 418 4.58 -36.35 -12.63
N SER A 419 5.20 -36.78 -11.52
CA SER A 419 4.52 -36.89 -10.21
C SER A 419 4.39 -35.57 -9.44
N THR A 420 4.90 -34.44 -9.98
CA THR A 420 4.79 -33.13 -9.33
C THR A 420 3.50 -32.41 -9.67
N TYR A 421 2.98 -31.70 -8.69
CA TYR A 421 1.84 -30.80 -8.80
C TYR A 421 2.23 -29.44 -8.26
N LEU A 422 1.78 -28.39 -8.93
CA LEU A 422 2.01 -27.01 -8.50
C LEU A 422 0.74 -26.47 -7.84
N TRP A 423 0.82 -26.12 -6.56
CA TRP A 423 -0.29 -25.62 -5.75
C TRP A 423 -0.13 -24.13 -5.49
N ILE A 424 -0.95 -23.31 -6.15
CA ILE A 424 -0.85 -21.85 -6.17
C ILE A 424 -2.02 -21.23 -5.43
N LEU A 425 -1.82 -20.04 -4.83
CA LEU A 425 -2.92 -19.26 -4.29
C LEU A 425 -3.90 -18.87 -5.40
N GLU A 426 -5.18 -19.15 -5.19
CA GLU A 426 -6.27 -18.61 -6.00
C GLU A 426 -6.49 -17.14 -5.58
N ASP A 427 -5.79 -16.23 -6.24
CA ASP A 427 -5.82 -14.81 -5.93
C ASP A 427 -6.98 -14.10 -6.62
N ASN A 428 -7.19 -14.41 -7.89
CA ASN A 428 -8.34 -14.01 -8.70
C ASN A 428 -8.55 -14.97 -9.89
N GLU A 429 -9.79 -14.99 -10.42
CA GLU A 429 -10.19 -15.90 -11.49
C GLU A 429 -9.43 -15.69 -12.81
N LEU A 430 -9.08 -14.43 -13.15
CA LEU A 430 -8.34 -14.15 -14.37
C LEU A 430 -6.88 -14.61 -14.28
N ALA A 431 -6.22 -14.44 -13.14
CA ALA A 431 -4.88 -14.98 -12.92
C ALA A 431 -4.91 -16.51 -13.03
N LYS A 432 -5.87 -17.17 -12.40
CA LYS A 432 -6.10 -18.61 -12.52
C LYS A 432 -6.28 -19.05 -13.97
N PHE A 433 -7.11 -18.34 -14.73
CA PHE A 433 -7.32 -18.59 -16.14
C PHE A 433 -6.02 -18.44 -16.96
N ASN A 434 -5.31 -17.32 -16.81
CA ASN A 434 -4.09 -17.01 -17.58
C ASN A 434 -2.95 -18.00 -17.25
N LEU A 435 -2.73 -18.30 -15.97
CA LEU A 435 -1.73 -19.28 -15.54
C LEU A 435 -2.05 -20.69 -16.07
N THR A 436 -3.32 -21.09 -16.01
CA THR A 436 -3.76 -22.39 -16.57
C THR A 436 -3.58 -22.43 -18.08
N LYS A 437 -4.00 -21.38 -18.79
CA LYS A 437 -3.83 -21.24 -20.25
C LYS A 437 -2.36 -21.36 -20.64
N TYR A 438 -1.47 -20.66 -19.92
CA TYR A 438 -0.03 -20.72 -20.17
C TYR A 438 0.52 -22.13 -19.95
N ALA A 439 0.22 -22.77 -18.82
CA ALA A 439 0.68 -24.12 -18.52
C ALA A 439 0.22 -25.13 -19.58
N ASN A 440 -1.07 -25.08 -19.96
CA ASN A 440 -1.62 -25.94 -21.01
C ASN A 440 -0.93 -25.71 -22.37
N SER A 441 -0.66 -24.45 -22.76
CA SER A 441 0.05 -24.11 -24.00
C SER A 441 1.48 -24.69 -24.05
N LYS A 442 2.07 -24.93 -22.88
CA LYS A 442 3.38 -25.57 -22.74
C LYS A 442 3.25 -27.10 -22.57
N GLY A 443 2.07 -27.71 -22.71
CA GLY A 443 1.86 -29.16 -22.68
C GLY A 443 1.73 -29.75 -21.27
N ILE A 444 1.39 -28.96 -20.26
CA ILE A 444 1.03 -29.47 -18.94
C ILE A 444 -0.42 -29.91 -18.95
N GLU A 445 -0.66 -31.15 -18.48
CA GLU A 445 -2.02 -31.71 -18.36
C GLU A 445 -2.86 -30.88 -17.37
N SER A 446 -4.15 -30.75 -17.70
CA SER A 446 -5.13 -30.12 -16.83
C SER A 446 -5.16 -30.79 -15.45
N GLY A 447 -5.21 -29.99 -14.38
CA GLY A 447 -5.21 -30.49 -13.00
C GLY A 447 -3.83 -30.65 -12.36
N ARG A 448 -2.73 -30.41 -13.09
CA ARG A 448 -1.39 -30.41 -12.48
C ARG A 448 -0.99 -29.04 -11.91
N VAL A 449 -1.65 -27.97 -12.32
CA VAL A 449 -1.65 -26.67 -11.65
C VAL A 449 -2.95 -26.55 -10.88
N ILE A 450 -2.87 -26.57 -9.56
CA ILE A 450 -4.01 -26.61 -8.63
C ILE A 450 -4.07 -25.27 -7.91
N PHE A 451 -5.27 -24.73 -7.76
CA PHE A 451 -5.47 -23.46 -7.10
C PHE A 451 -6.12 -23.64 -5.73
N ALA A 452 -5.58 -22.93 -4.74
CA ALA A 452 -6.00 -23.00 -3.35
C ALA A 452 -6.72 -21.71 -2.95
N PRO A 453 -7.95 -21.75 -2.44
CA PRO A 453 -8.67 -20.58 -2.00
C PRO A 453 -7.97 -19.88 -0.84
N ARG A 454 -8.25 -18.58 -0.66
CA ARG A 454 -7.88 -17.86 0.57
C ARG A 454 -8.69 -18.41 1.73
N ILE A 455 -7.99 -18.76 2.80
CA ILE A 455 -8.58 -19.25 4.06
C ILE A 455 -7.92 -18.53 5.22
N ASP A 456 -8.46 -18.68 6.43
CA ASP A 456 -7.84 -18.10 7.62
C ASP A 456 -6.42 -18.66 7.85
N ARG A 457 -5.60 -17.88 8.55
CA ARG A 457 -4.17 -18.19 8.72
C ARG A 457 -3.92 -19.53 9.43
N ASN A 458 -4.75 -19.92 10.40
CA ASN A 458 -4.52 -21.17 11.12
C ASN A 458 -4.73 -22.38 10.22
N ASN A 459 -5.79 -22.38 9.41
CA ASN A 459 -6.05 -23.42 8.42
C ASN A 459 -5.03 -23.36 7.28
N HIS A 460 -4.58 -22.16 6.88
CA HIS A 460 -3.48 -22.03 5.92
C HIS A 460 -2.19 -22.71 6.42
N LEU A 461 -1.78 -22.48 7.65
CA LEU A 461 -0.60 -23.12 8.21
C LEU A 461 -0.76 -24.65 8.31
N LYS A 462 -1.97 -25.16 8.60
CA LYS A 462 -2.24 -26.60 8.61
C LYS A 462 -2.12 -27.23 7.21
N ARG A 463 -2.65 -26.58 6.15
CA ARG A 463 -2.56 -27.11 4.77
C ARG A 463 -1.13 -27.13 4.23
N LEU A 464 -0.24 -26.26 4.70
CA LEU A 464 1.18 -26.29 4.33
C LEU A 464 1.87 -27.62 4.70
N ALA A 465 1.34 -28.39 5.65
CA ALA A 465 1.84 -29.72 5.98
C ALA A 465 1.76 -30.74 4.79
N PHE A 466 1.05 -30.42 3.73
CA PHE A 466 0.98 -31.23 2.50
C PHE A 466 1.98 -30.81 1.43
N VAL A 467 2.69 -29.72 1.64
CA VAL A 467 3.67 -29.16 0.71
C VAL A 467 5.02 -29.85 0.97
N ASP A 468 5.67 -30.28 -0.10
CA ASP A 468 7.01 -30.84 -0.05
C ASP A 468 8.08 -29.75 -0.21
N ILE A 469 7.85 -28.77 -1.11
CA ILE A 469 8.75 -27.64 -1.36
C ILE A 469 7.92 -26.39 -1.66
N ALA A 470 8.20 -25.29 -0.99
CA ALA A 470 7.66 -23.98 -1.35
C ALA A 470 8.59 -23.30 -2.38
N LEU A 471 7.99 -22.78 -3.43
CA LEU A 471 8.67 -22.03 -4.49
C LEU A 471 8.42 -20.54 -4.26
N ASP A 472 9.47 -19.77 -4.22
CA ASP A 472 9.38 -18.33 -4.08
C ASP A 472 9.33 -17.63 -5.43
N THR A 473 8.87 -16.39 -5.43
CA THR A 473 8.84 -15.50 -6.59
C THR A 473 10.19 -14.82 -6.78
N ARG A 474 10.51 -14.34 -8.00
CA ARG A 474 11.84 -13.90 -8.39
C ARG A 474 12.12 -12.44 -8.02
N ILE A 475 11.37 -11.49 -8.57
CA ILE A 475 11.64 -10.04 -8.42
C ILE A 475 11.27 -9.59 -7.00
N TYR A 476 10.07 -9.93 -6.57
CA TYR A 476 9.57 -9.58 -5.25
C TYR A 476 9.27 -10.85 -4.45
N ASN A 477 10.20 -11.22 -3.58
CA ASN A 477 10.13 -12.46 -2.80
C ASN A 477 8.95 -12.49 -1.80
N GLY A 478 8.67 -13.69 -1.30
CA GLY A 478 7.77 -13.89 -0.18
C GLY A 478 8.39 -13.43 1.14
N HIS A 479 7.61 -12.74 1.97
CA HIS A 479 8.00 -12.38 3.32
C HIS A 479 7.25 -13.26 4.34
N THR A 480 6.01 -12.93 4.63
CA THR A 480 5.16 -13.71 5.55
C THR A 480 4.90 -15.12 5.01
N THR A 481 4.70 -15.28 3.70
CA THR A 481 4.49 -16.57 3.05
C THR A 481 5.69 -17.50 3.19
N THR A 482 6.92 -16.96 3.06
CA THR A 482 8.17 -17.69 3.31
C THR A 482 8.28 -18.11 4.78
N THR A 483 7.97 -17.18 5.70
CA THR A 483 7.94 -17.50 7.15
C THR A 483 6.93 -18.58 7.49
N ASP A 484 5.73 -18.53 6.91
CA ASP A 484 4.68 -19.52 7.14
C ASP A 484 5.09 -20.92 6.66
N ALA A 485 5.76 -21.03 5.50
CA ALA A 485 6.35 -22.27 5.01
C ALA A 485 7.41 -22.82 5.98
N LEU A 486 8.40 -21.99 6.36
CA LEU A 486 9.46 -22.39 7.26
C LEU A 486 8.96 -22.76 8.66
N GLN A 487 7.94 -22.05 9.20
CA GLN A 487 7.32 -22.38 10.49
C GLN A 487 6.63 -23.75 10.50
N THR A 488 6.19 -24.22 9.36
CA THR A 488 5.54 -25.53 9.20
C THR A 488 6.51 -26.63 8.78
N GLY A 489 7.82 -26.31 8.68
CA GLY A 489 8.87 -27.25 8.32
C GLY A 489 9.00 -27.50 6.81
N VAL A 490 8.41 -26.66 5.98
CA VAL A 490 8.49 -26.74 4.51
C VAL A 490 9.73 -25.99 4.04
N PRO A 491 10.67 -26.65 3.31
CA PRO A 491 11.81 -25.97 2.71
C PRO A 491 11.34 -25.00 1.62
N VAL A 492 12.05 -23.86 1.50
CA VAL A 492 11.76 -22.83 0.51
C VAL A 492 12.91 -22.75 -0.48
N VAL A 493 12.59 -22.80 -1.77
CA VAL A 493 13.53 -22.50 -2.85
C VAL A 493 13.25 -21.07 -3.32
N THR A 494 14.24 -20.21 -3.18
CA THR A 494 14.16 -18.80 -3.56
C THR A 494 15.33 -18.40 -4.44
N ILE A 495 15.18 -17.29 -5.13
CA ILE A 495 16.26 -16.63 -5.88
C ILE A 495 16.59 -15.36 -5.09
N ARG A 496 17.88 -15.09 -4.92
CA ARG A 496 18.29 -13.84 -4.31
C ARG A 496 17.92 -12.70 -5.26
N GLY A 497 17.08 -11.78 -4.77
CA GLY A 497 16.72 -10.56 -5.46
C GLY A 497 17.72 -9.45 -5.22
#